data_4692fe05eacdcc89eac98f70f14c5891
#
_entry.id   4692fe05eacdcc89eac98f70f14c5891
#
_cell.length_a   1.000
_cell.length_b   1.000
_cell.length_c   1.000
_cell.angle_alpha   90.00
_cell.angle_beta   90.00
_cell.angle_gamma   90.00
#
_symmetry.space_group_name_H-M   'P 1'
#
loop_
_entity.id
_entity.type
_entity.pdbx_description
1 polymer ?
#
loop_
_entity_poly.entity_id
_entity_poly.type
_entity_poly.pdbx_seq_one_letter_code
_entity_poly.pdbx_strand_id
1 'polypeptide(L)' 'MLNLPQPQRLVVICRYLLDLDEAETAALLGIARGTVKSRSSRGLDRLRASLSAHPARSEVGHE' A
#
# COMPACT_ATOMS: atom_id res chain seq x y z
N MET A 1 -0.39 7.60 -11.29
CA MET A 1 -0.82 6.56 -10.35
C MET A 1 0.26 6.29 -9.33
N LEU A 2 0.07 5.38 -8.40
CA LEU A 2 1.06 5.12 -7.39
C LEU A 2 2.35 4.60 -7.97
N ASN A 3 3.46 5.13 -7.48
CA ASN A 3 4.78 4.75 -7.96
C ASN A 3 5.34 3.62 -7.12
N LEU A 4 4.57 2.56 -6.98
CA LEU A 4 4.97 1.40 -6.20
C LEU A 4 5.32 0.24 -7.12
N PRO A 5 6.33 -0.56 -6.76
CA PRO A 5 6.55 -1.82 -7.45
C PRO A 5 5.28 -2.65 -7.38
N GLN A 6 5.03 -3.43 -8.41
CA GLN A 6 3.79 -4.19 -8.47
C GLN A 6 3.54 -5.08 -7.26
N PRO A 7 4.53 -5.79 -6.71
CA PRO A 7 4.27 -6.62 -5.53
C PRO A 7 3.78 -5.82 -4.34
N GLN A 8 4.33 -4.63 -4.12
CA GLN A 8 3.88 -3.79 -3.01
C GLN A 8 2.51 -3.22 -3.29
N ARG A 9 2.26 -2.84 -4.53
CA ARG A 9 0.99 -2.25 -4.92
C ARG A 9 -0.16 -3.24 -4.72
N LEU A 10 0.05 -4.50 -5.10
CA LEU A 10 -0.99 -5.52 -4.92
C LEU A 10 -1.33 -5.72 -3.45
N VAL A 11 -0.31 -5.76 -2.60
CA VAL A 11 -0.54 -5.93 -1.17
C VAL A 11 -1.29 -4.74 -0.59
N VAL A 12 -0.89 -3.53 -0.97
CA VAL A 12 -1.57 -2.33 -0.48
C VAL A 12 -3.03 -2.33 -0.91
N ILE A 13 -3.31 -2.69 -2.14
CA ILE A 13 -4.68 -2.76 -2.62
C ILE A 13 -5.49 -3.76 -1.80
N CYS A 14 -4.96 -4.95 -1.58
CA CYS A 14 -5.68 -5.96 -0.82
C CYS A 14 -5.92 -5.52 0.61
N ARG A 15 -4.91 -4.96 1.24
CA ARG A 15 -5.01 -4.60 2.65
C ARG A 15 -5.91 -3.40 2.90
N TYR A 16 -5.90 -2.43 2.01
CA TYR A 16 -6.54 -1.15 2.29
C TYR A 16 -7.73 -0.82 1.42
N LEU A 17 -7.76 -1.28 0.19
CA LEU A 17 -8.91 -1.04 -0.66
C LEU A 17 -9.93 -2.17 -0.56
N LEU A 18 -9.45 -3.41 -0.46
CA LEU A 18 -10.34 -4.56 -0.34
C LEU A 18 -10.56 -4.96 1.12
N ASP A 19 -9.85 -4.31 2.04
CA ASP A 19 -10.01 -4.55 3.47
C ASP A 19 -9.77 -6.00 3.88
N LEU A 20 -8.80 -6.64 3.26
CA LEU A 20 -8.42 -8.00 3.60
C LEU A 20 -7.37 -7.97 4.71
N ASP A 21 -7.41 -8.96 5.60
CA ASP A 21 -6.36 -9.05 6.60
C ASP A 21 -5.11 -9.71 6.02
N GLU A 22 -4.05 -9.81 6.83
CA GLU A 22 -2.79 -10.35 6.34
C GLU A 22 -2.93 -11.79 5.87
N ALA A 23 -3.66 -12.59 6.58
CA ALA A 23 -3.84 -13.99 6.21
C ALA A 23 -4.62 -14.12 4.91
N GLU A 24 -5.68 -13.32 4.77
CA GLU A 24 -6.47 -13.33 3.55
C GLU A 24 -5.67 -12.86 2.35
N THR A 25 -4.91 -11.80 2.55
CA THR A 25 -4.07 -11.27 1.48
C THR A 25 -3.02 -12.29 1.07
N ALA A 26 -2.39 -12.95 2.05
CA ALA A 26 -1.39 -13.96 1.76
C ALA A 26 -1.98 -15.10 0.95
N ALA A 27 -3.16 -15.55 1.33
CA ALA A 27 -3.82 -16.64 0.63
C ALA A 27 -4.18 -16.23 -0.80
N LEU A 28 -4.71 -15.03 -0.96
CA LEU A 28 -5.11 -14.55 -2.27
C LEU A 28 -3.92 -14.41 -3.22
N LEU A 29 -2.83 -13.87 -2.72
CA LEU A 29 -1.66 -13.60 -3.55
C LEU A 29 -0.68 -14.78 -3.59
N GLY A 30 -0.90 -15.81 -2.78
CA GLY A 30 -0.02 -16.97 -2.78
C GLY A 30 1.35 -16.68 -2.20
N ILE A 31 1.42 -15.85 -1.17
CA ILE A 31 2.69 -15.49 -0.55
C ILE A 31 2.60 -15.68 0.96
N ALA A 32 3.74 -15.59 1.64
CA ALA A 32 3.78 -15.76 3.08
C ALA A 32 3.20 -14.53 3.78
N ARG A 33 2.61 -14.74 4.96
CA ARG A 33 2.05 -13.64 5.73
C ARG A 33 3.10 -12.61 6.10
N GLY A 34 4.31 -13.06 6.44
CA GLY A 34 5.39 -12.14 6.74
C GLY A 34 5.74 -11.26 5.55
N THR A 35 5.62 -11.80 4.35
CA THR A 35 5.85 -11.04 3.14
C THR A 35 4.77 -9.98 2.96
N VAL A 36 3.51 -10.32 3.28
CA VAL A 36 2.42 -9.35 3.22
C VAL A 36 2.72 -8.18 4.15
N LYS A 37 3.11 -8.49 5.37
CA LYS A 37 3.40 -7.44 6.35
C LYS A 37 4.54 -6.53 5.89
N SER A 38 5.61 -7.13 5.39
CA SER A 38 6.76 -6.40 4.93
C SER A 38 6.42 -5.49 3.74
N ARG A 39 5.72 -6.04 2.75
CA ARG A 39 5.36 -5.27 1.57
C ARG A 39 4.35 -4.18 1.87
N SER A 40 3.44 -4.46 2.79
CA SER A 40 2.45 -3.48 3.22
C SER A 40 3.14 -2.28 3.88
N SER A 41 4.08 -2.55 4.76
CA SER A 41 4.83 -1.51 5.44
C SER A 41 5.63 -0.66 4.46
N ARG A 42 6.34 -1.32 3.54
CA ARG A 42 7.13 -0.60 2.54
C ARG A 42 6.26 0.22 1.61
N GLY A 43 5.11 -0.33 1.23
CA GLY A 43 4.19 0.39 0.38
C GLY A 43 3.68 1.65 1.04
N LEU A 44 3.32 1.56 2.33
CA LEU A 44 2.87 2.73 3.05
C LEU A 44 3.97 3.77 3.18
N ASP A 45 5.20 3.34 3.43
CA ASP A 45 6.31 4.26 3.52
C ASP A 45 6.51 5.03 2.22
N ARG A 46 6.40 4.34 1.10
CA ARG A 46 6.52 5.00 -0.21
C ARG A 46 5.38 5.97 -0.44
N LEU A 47 4.17 5.61 -0.05
CA LEU A 47 3.04 6.51 -0.19
C LEU A 47 3.22 7.75 0.66
N ARG A 48 3.68 7.58 1.88
CA ARG A 48 3.91 8.73 2.75
C ARG A 48 4.97 9.65 2.17
N ALA A 49 6.04 9.09 1.65
CA ALA A 49 7.09 9.89 1.04
C ALA A 49 6.56 10.65 -0.17
N SER A 50 5.74 9.99 -0.97
CA SER A 50 5.15 10.62 -2.14
C SER A 50 4.24 11.78 -1.76
N LEU A 51 3.40 11.57 -0.75
CA LEU A 51 2.49 12.62 -0.30
C LEU A 51 3.25 13.79 0.31
N SER A 52 4.31 13.51 1.04
CA SER A 52 5.13 14.57 1.61
C SER A 52 5.80 15.41 0.53
N ALA A 53 6.11 14.80 -0.60
CA ALA A 53 6.75 15.50 -1.69
C ALA A 53 5.78 16.36 -2.49
N HIS A 54 4.48 16.27 -2.20
CA HIS A 54 3.46 17.02 -2.95
C HIS A 54 2.49 17.71 -2.00
N PRO A 55 2.99 18.67 -1.24
CA PRO A 55 2.14 19.35 -0.25
C PRO A 55 0.96 20.08 -0.86
N ALA A 56 1.13 20.63 -2.03
CA ALA A 56 0.02 21.34 -2.67
C ALA A 56 -1.13 20.40 -2.95
N ARG A 57 -0.81 19.18 -3.31
CA ARG A 57 -1.84 18.20 -3.56
C ARG A 57 -2.60 17.87 -2.28
N SER A 58 -1.91 17.82 -1.17
CA SER A 58 -2.57 17.57 0.08
C SER A 58 -3.58 18.64 0.40
N GLU A 59 -3.24 19.85 0.13
CA GLU A 59 -4.15 20.94 0.41
C GLU A 59 -5.38 20.86 -0.42
N VAL A 60 -5.20 20.55 -1.69
CA VAL A 60 -6.34 20.43 -2.56
C VAL A 60 -7.26 19.36 -2.08
N GLY A 61 -6.70 18.29 -1.62
CA GLY A 61 -7.51 17.19 -1.22
C GLY A 61 -8.47 17.53 -0.13
N HIS A 62 -8.21 18.56 0.63
CA HIS A 62 -9.08 18.82 1.70
C HIS A 62 -10.08 19.85 1.37
N GLU A 63 -10.02 20.50 0.32
CA GLU A 63 -10.97 21.44 0.07
C GLU A 63 -12.08 21.07 -0.52
#